data_a05b4c55e702152f17bbcc0dcccd136c
#
_entry.id   a05b4c55e702152f17bbcc0dcccd136c
#
_cell.length_a   1.000
_cell.length_b   1.000
_cell.length_c   1.000
_cell.angle_alpha   90.00
_cell.angle_beta   90.00
_cell.angle_gamma   90.00
#
_symmetry.space_group_name_H-M   'P 1'
#
loop_
_entity.id
_entity.type
_entity.pdbx_description
1 polymer ?
#
loop_
_entity_poly.entity_id
_entity_poly.type
_entity_poly.pdbx_seq_one_letter_code
_entity_poly.pdbx_strand_id
1 'polypeptide(L)'
;MAMKDRMHTGALYLPGDDEIMDRQRLCLDRLYEFNHTRPSETDKRQALMKEMFAELGENCYIEPPFYSNFGGAHVHLGNHVYCNFAVTMVDDTHIYIGDNTMIAPNVTIATAGHPVLPELREYDYQYNMPVHIGRTCWIGAGAVILPGVTVGDNTVIGLSLIHISEPTRLLSI
;
A
#
# COMPACT_ATOMS: atom_id res chain seq x y z
N MET A 1 -1.81 -11.47 -23.21
CA MET A 1 -1.24 -10.76 -22.03
C MET A 1 -1.46 -11.69 -20.86
N ALA A 2 -0.38 -12.07 -20.17
CA ALA A 2 -0.48 -12.93 -18.99
C ALA A 2 -1.29 -12.24 -17.86
N MET A 3 -1.86 -13.00 -16.92
CA MET A 3 -2.66 -12.44 -15.82
C MET A 3 -1.82 -11.49 -14.96
N LYS A 4 -0.56 -11.84 -14.67
CA LYS A 4 0.38 -10.98 -13.96
C LYS A 4 0.60 -9.61 -14.60
N ASP A 5 0.62 -9.56 -15.95
CA ASP A 5 0.79 -8.29 -16.67
C ASP A 5 -0.47 -7.41 -16.57
N ARG A 6 -1.65 -8.05 -16.48
CA ARG A 6 -2.93 -7.36 -16.34
C ARG A 6 -3.10 -6.69 -14.98
N MET A 7 -2.48 -7.22 -13.92
CA MET A 7 -2.53 -6.66 -12.56
C MET A 7 -2.25 -5.15 -12.52
N HIS A 8 -1.41 -4.66 -13.43
CA HIS A 8 -0.93 -3.27 -13.40
C HIS A 8 -1.56 -2.36 -14.46
N THR A 9 -2.60 -2.85 -15.16
CA THR A 9 -3.18 -2.13 -16.32
C THR A 9 -4.59 -1.59 -16.09
N GLY A 10 -5.20 -1.86 -14.94
CA GLY A 10 -6.61 -1.56 -14.69
C GLY A 10 -7.59 -2.54 -15.36
N ALA A 11 -7.10 -3.48 -16.17
CA ALA A 11 -7.93 -4.50 -16.80
C ALA A 11 -8.35 -5.57 -15.79
N LEU A 12 -9.49 -6.22 -16.06
CA LEU A 12 -9.92 -7.38 -15.29
C LEU A 12 -8.93 -8.54 -15.43
N TYR A 13 -8.61 -9.17 -14.30
CA TYR A 13 -7.75 -10.35 -14.24
C TYR A 13 -8.23 -11.32 -13.15
N LEU A 14 -7.67 -12.52 -13.12
CA LEU A 14 -7.94 -13.54 -12.10
C LEU A 14 -6.77 -13.56 -11.10
N PRO A 15 -6.99 -13.13 -9.85
CA PRO A 15 -5.93 -13.08 -8.84
C PRO A 15 -5.44 -14.46 -8.39
N GLY A 16 -6.25 -15.50 -8.59
CA GLY A 16 -5.90 -16.90 -8.28
C GLY A 16 -4.98 -17.58 -9.31
N ASP A 17 -4.43 -16.86 -10.29
CA ASP A 17 -3.44 -17.39 -11.23
C ASP A 17 -2.20 -17.91 -10.50
N ASP A 18 -1.72 -19.10 -10.84
CA ASP A 18 -0.64 -19.79 -10.12
C ASP A 18 0.65 -18.94 -10.02
N GLU A 19 1.02 -18.24 -11.09
CA GLU A 19 2.23 -17.40 -11.13
C GLU A 19 2.10 -16.20 -10.17
N ILE A 20 0.91 -15.61 -10.06
CA ILE A 20 0.61 -14.54 -9.13
C ILE A 20 0.70 -15.05 -7.70
N MET A 21 0.06 -16.18 -7.41
CA MET A 21 0.01 -16.78 -6.08
C MET A 21 1.38 -17.24 -5.58
N ASP A 22 2.22 -17.79 -6.46
CA ASP A 22 3.59 -18.18 -6.12
C ASP A 22 4.44 -16.97 -5.72
N ARG A 23 4.35 -15.88 -6.49
CA ARG A 23 5.04 -14.62 -6.16
C ARG A 23 4.54 -14.04 -4.85
N GLN A 24 3.23 -14.03 -4.62
CA GLN A 24 2.63 -13.52 -3.39
C GLN A 24 3.16 -14.27 -2.17
N ARG A 25 3.21 -15.60 -2.21
CA ARG A 25 3.74 -16.43 -1.09
C ARG A 25 5.16 -16.04 -0.71
N LEU A 26 6.06 -15.88 -1.70
CA LEU A 26 7.44 -15.43 -1.46
C LEU A 26 7.50 -14.04 -0.80
N CYS A 27 6.63 -13.13 -1.20
CA CYS A 27 6.56 -11.80 -0.60
C CYS A 27 6.03 -11.84 0.83
N LEU A 28 5.04 -12.69 1.10
CA LEU A 28 4.46 -12.86 2.44
C LEU A 28 5.41 -13.54 3.42
N ASP A 29 6.31 -14.42 2.97
CA ASP A 29 7.36 -14.99 3.81
C ASP A 29 8.31 -13.91 4.33
N ARG A 30 8.72 -12.96 3.48
CA ARG A 30 9.54 -11.81 3.89
C ARG A 30 8.79 -10.88 4.85
N LEU A 31 7.52 -10.62 4.57
CA LEU A 31 6.66 -9.84 5.46
C LEU A 31 6.52 -10.48 6.84
N TYR A 32 6.40 -11.82 6.89
CA TYR A 32 6.40 -12.55 8.13
C TYR A 32 7.69 -12.32 8.93
N GLU A 33 8.84 -12.45 8.28
CA GLU A 33 10.15 -12.19 8.91
C GLU A 33 10.26 -10.76 9.45
N PHE A 34 9.81 -9.76 8.68
CA PHE A 34 9.79 -8.36 9.10
C PHE A 34 8.95 -8.17 10.36
N ASN A 35 7.73 -8.69 10.36
CA ASN A 35 6.78 -8.52 11.47
C ASN A 35 7.23 -9.23 12.76
N HIS A 36 8.12 -10.23 12.67
CA HIS A 36 8.66 -10.96 13.82
C HIS A 36 10.03 -10.49 14.27
N THR A 37 10.53 -9.36 13.73
CA THR A 37 11.76 -8.73 14.22
C THR A 37 11.56 -8.14 15.62
N ARG A 38 12.59 -8.24 16.46
CA ARG A 38 12.59 -7.55 17.76
C ARG A 38 12.78 -6.05 17.58
N PRO A 39 12.28 -5.20 18.50
CA PRO A 39 12.50 -3.75 18.42
C PRO A 39 13.99 -3.33 18.35
N SER A 40 14.89 -4.14 18.92
CA SER A 40 16.33 -3.91 18.89
C SER A 40 17.03 -4.33 17.59
N GLU A 41 16.33 -5.05 16.69
CA GLU A 41 16.91 -5.55 15.41
C GLU A 41 16.73 -4.53 14.28
N THR A 42 17.13 -3.28 14.50
CA THR A 42 16.93 -2.17 13.55
C THR A 42 17.60 -2.41 12.20
N ASP A 43 18.83 -2.92 12.20
CA ASP A 43 19.57 -3.19 10.96
C ASP A 43 18.91 -4.31 10.15
N LYS A 44 18.43 -5.36 10.84
CA LYS A 44 17.66 -6.45 10.20
C LYS A 44 16.38 -5.93 9.56
N ARG A 45 15.63 -5.04 10.25
CA ARG A 45 14.43 -4.41 9.69
C ARG A 45 14.75 -3.61 8.44
N GLN A 46 15.79 -2.79 8.47
CA GLN A 46 16.21 -2.00 7.32
C GLN A 46 16.62 -2.87 6.14
N ALA A 47 17.33 -3.98 6.39
CA ALA A 47 17.69 -4.93 5.34
C ALA A 47 16.44 -5.58 4.71
N LEU A 48 15.51 -6.05 5.53
CA LEU A 48 14.25 -6.63 5.06
C LEU A 48 13.42 -5.63 4.26
N MET A 49 13.31 -4.38 4.71
CA MET A 49 12.59 -3.33 3.98
C MET A 49 13.18 -3.12 2.58
N LYS A 50 14.49 -3.14 2.42
CA LYS A 50 15.15 -3.02 1.11
C LYS A 50 14.83 -4.18 0.16
N GLU A 51 14.54 -5.36 0.69
CA GLU A 51 14.14 -6.53 -0.10
C GLU A 51 12.63 -6.58 -0.38
N MET A 52 11.83 -5.96 0.49
CA MET A 52 10.37 -5.97 0.43
C MET A 52 9.82 -4.93 -0.54
N PHE A 53 10.27 -3.69 -0.43
CA PHE A 53 9.69 -2.57 -1.14
C PHE A 53 10.24 -2.42 -2.57
N ALA A 54 9.36 -2.06 -3.52
CA ALA A 54 9.76 -1.78 -4.90
C ALA A 54 10.78 -0.63 -4.97
N GLU A 55 10.57 0.40 -4.16
CA GLU A 55 11.50 1.51 -3.96
C GLU A 55 11.45 1.92 -2.49
N LEU A 56 12.61 2.15 -1.91
CA LEU A 56 12.76 2.58 -0.53
C LEU A 56 13.75 3.75 -0.45
N GLY A 57 13.21 4.94 -0.19
CA GLY A 57 14.00 6.14 0.05
C GLY A 57 14.79 6.08 1.37
N GLU A 58 15.59 7.10 1.60
CA GLU A 58 16.40 7.21 2.80
C GLU A 58 15.55 7.51 4.05
N ASN A 59 16.01 6.99 5.19
CA ASN A 59 15.42 7.26 6.53
C ASN A 59 13.93 6.93 6.65
N CYS A 60 13.45 5.95 5.89
CA CYS A 60 12.10 5.42 6.06
C CYS A 60 12.03 4.52 7.29
N TYR A 61 10.88 4.57 7.97
CA TYR A 61 10.61 3.73 9.12
C TYR A 61 9.18 3.21 9.12
N ILE A 62 9.03 1.90 9.30
CA ILE A 62 7.73 1.23 9.39
C ILE A 62 7.66 0.45 10.69
N GLU A 63 6.64 0.74 11.50
CA GLU A 63 6.37 0.00 12.73
C GLU A 63 5.69 -1.33 12.43
N PRO A 64 6.23 -2.46 12.88
CA PRO A 64 5.49 -3.72 12.87
C PRO A 64 4.31 -3.69 13.87
N PRO A 65 3.23 -4.45 13.61
CA PRO A 65 3.02 -5.21 12.40
C PRO A 65 2.61 -4.33 11.21
N PHE A 66 3.12 -4.68 10.03
CA PHE A 66 2.72 -4.14 8.75
C PHE A 66 1.97 -5.23 7.97
N TYR A 67 0.93 -4.87 7.24
CA TYR A 67 0.12 -5.80 6.46
C TYR A 67 0.13 -5.42 4.99
N SER A 68 0.29 -6.41 4.13
CA SER A 68 0.33 -6.19 2.69
C SER A 68 0.06 -7.49 1.93
N ASN A 69 -0.57 -7.41 0.75
CA ASN A 69 -0.85 -8.58 -0.07
C ASN A 69 0.41 -9.12 -0.75
N PHE A 70 1.30 -8.24 -1.18
CA PHE A 70 2.58 -8.60 -1.81
C PHE A 70 3.78 -8.13 -1.00
N GLY A 71 3.60 -8.00 0.33
CA GLY A 71 4.69 -7.69 1.24
C GLY A 71 5.40 -6.35 0.99
N GLY A 72 4.78 -5.42 0.25
CA GLY A 72 5.39 -4.16 -0.16
C GLY A 72 6.03 -4.19 -1.55
N ALA A 73 5.98 -5.31 -2.28
CA ALA A 73 6.66 -5.47 -3.58
C ALA A 73 6.20 -4.49 -4.67
N HIS A 74 5.05 -3.84 -4.48
CA HIS A 74 4.55 -2.81 -5.38
C HIS A 74 4.42 -1.44 -4.69
N VAL A 75 5.09 -1.26 -3.55
CA VAL A 75 5.07 0.02 -2.81
C VAL A 75 6.37 0.78 -3.04
N HIS A 76 6.23 2.06 -3.39
CA HIS A 76 7.31 3.00 -3.64
C HIS A 76 7.31 4.07 -2.56
N LEU A 77 8.32 4.09 -1.72
CA LEU A 77 8.48 5.06 -0.65
C LEU A 77 9.56 6.08 -0.99
N GLY A 78 9.22 7.35 -0.94
CA GLY A 78 10.17 8.45 -0.97
C GLY A 78 11.04 8.50 0.29
N ASN A 79 11.77 9.60 0.50
CA ASN A 79 12.62 9.76 1.65
C ASN A 79 11.82 10.16 2.91
N HIS A 80 12.29 9.74 4.10
CA HIS A 80 11.70 10.10 5.39
C HIS A 80 10.21 9.77 5.52
N VAL A 81 9.75 8.68 4.90
CA VAL A 81 8.38 8.21 5.08
C VAL A 81 8.28 7.43 6.39
N TYR A 82 7.28 7.79 7.19
CA TYR A 82 6.96 7.09 8.44
C TYR A 82 5.60 6.41 8.35
N CYS A 83 5.56 5.10 8.61
CA CYS A 83 4.34 4.33 8.79
C CYS A 83 4.26 3.82 10.22
N ASN A 84 3.17 4.14 10.89
CA ASN A 84 2.89 3.65 12.23
C ASN A 84 2.42 2.18 12.18
N PHE A 85 2.19 1.57 13.36
CA PHE A 85 1.81 0.16 13.44
C PHE A 85 0.42 -0.13 12.84
N ALA A 86 0.24 -1.37 12.38
CA ALA A 86 -1.00 -1.88 11.78
C ALA A 86 -1.45 -1.10 10.52
N VAL A 87 -0.52 -0.49 9.78
CA VAL A 87 -0.82 0.02 8.45
C VAL A 87 -1.02 -1.16 7.50
N THR A 88 -2.07 -1.09 6.70
CA THR A 88 -2.41 -2.10 5.69
C THR A 88 -2.29 -1.51 4.29
N MET A 89 -1.47 -2.12 3.45
CA MET A 89 -1.32 -1.76 2.04
C MET A 89 -1.71 -2.96 1.17
N VAL A 90 -2.90 -2.88 0.56
CA VAL A 90 -3.35 -3.89 -0.42
C VAL A 90 -2.68 -3.54 -1.75
N ASP A 91 -1.43 -3.99 -1.88
CA ASP A 91 -0.48 -3.63 -2.93
C ASP A 91 -0.51 -4.59 -4.13
N ASP A 92 -1.71 -4.90 -4.61
CA ASP A 92 -1.90 -5.71 -5.83
C ASP A 92 -1.40 -4.97 -7.09
N THR A 93 -1.38 -3.63 -7.06
CA THR A 93 -0.62 -2.79 -7.98
C THR A 93 0.09 -1.67 -7.22
N HIS A 94 0.63 -0.69 -7.91
CA HIS A 94 1.55 0.28 -7.35
C HIS A 94 0.91 1.27 -6.38
N ILE A 95 1.57 1.47 -5.24
CA ILE A 95 1.31 2.53 -4.27
C ILE A 95 2.55 3.43 -4.22
N TYR A 96 2.37 4.71 -4.48
CA TYR A 96 3.43 5.71 -4.44
C TYR A 96 3.21 6.65 -3.26
N ILE A 97 4.23 6.83 -2.43
CA ILE A 97 4.18 7.70 -1.24
C ILE A 97 5.38 8.65 -1.30
N GLY A 98 5.09 9.94 -1.38
CA GLY A 98 6.10 11.00 -1.50
C GLY A 98 6.85 11.27 -0.19
N ASP A 99 7.94 12.02 -0.33
CA ASP A 99 8.87 12.35 0.77
C ASP A 99 8.17 12.98 1.98
N ASN A 100 8.70 12.72 3.18
CA ASN A 100 8.26 13.31 4.45
C ASN A 100 6.78 13.05 4.79
N THR A 101 6.16 12.04 4.23
CA THR A 101 4.77 11.67 4.51
C THR A 101 4.68 10.78 5.74
N MET A 102 3.71 11.07 6.60
CA MET A 102 3.44 10.33 7.82
C MET A 102 2.09 9.63 7.74
N ILE A 103 2.09 8.33 8.02
CA ILE A 103 0.90 7.47 8.01
C ILE A 103 0.66 6.96 9.42
N ALA A 104 -0.50 7.31 9.96
CA ALA A 104 -0.90 6.99 11.32
C ALA A 104 -1.36 5.52 11.47
N PRO A 105 -1.60 5.03 12.70
CA PRO A 105 -2.01 3.64 12.93
C PRO A 105 -3.32 3.27 12.23
N ASN A 106 -3.42 1.99 11.84
CA ASN A 106 -4.64 1.39 11.24
C ASN A 106 -5.11 2.07 9.95
N VAL A 107 -4.25 2.78 9.25
CA VAL A 107 -4.56 3.30 7.90
C VAL A 107 -4.57 2.15 6.92
N THR A 108 -5.58 2.15 6.03
CA THR A 108 -5.67 1.20 4.92
C THR A 108 -5.51 1.93 3.59
N ILE A 109 -4.59 1.47 2.76
CA ILE A 109 -4.38 1.94 1.39
C ILE A 109 -4.63 0.75 0.47
N ALA A 110 -5.64 0.81 -0.38
CA ALA A 110 -6.01 -0.30 -1.25
C ALA A 110 -5.89 0.08 -2.73
N THR A 111 -5.24 -0.78 -3.51
CA THR A 111 -5.19 -0.65 -4.97
C THR A 111 -6.15 -1.61 -5.67
N ALA A 112 -6.63 -2.64 -4.98
CA ALA A 112 -7.49 -3.68 -5.52
C ALA A 112 -8.98 -3.36 -5.35
N GLY A 113 -9.76 -3.71 -6.36
CA GLY A 113 -11.21 -3.63 -6.36
C GLY A 113 -11.85 -4.79 -7.12
N HIS A 114 -13.11 -5.10 -6.79
CA HIS A 114 -13.89 -6.08 -7.50
C HIS A 114 -14.99 -5.41 -8.33
N PRO A 115 -15.38 -6.00 -9.49
CA PRO A 115 -16.45 -5.47 -10.32
C PRO A 115 -17.75 -5.32 -9.56
N VAL A 116 -18.51 -4.26 -9.86
CA VAL A 116 -19.85 -4.05 -9.29
C VAL A 116 -20.86 -5.07 -9.81
N LEU A 117 -20.67 -5.54 -11.06
CA LEU A 117 -21.53 -6.56 -11.68
C LEU A 117 -21.35 -7.92 -10.97
N PRO A 118 -22.43 -8.52 -10.42
CA PRO A 118 -22.34 -9.79 -9.69
C PRO A 118 -21.76 -10.92 -10.55
N GLU A 119 -22.12 -11.00 -11.81
CA GLU A 119 -21.69 -12.04 -12.74
C GLU A 119 -20.17 -12.10 -12.90
N LEU A 120 -19.50 -10.94 -12.84
CA LEU A 120 -18.04 -10.88 -12.90
C LEU A 120 -17.41 -11.26 -11.56
N ARG A 121 -18.06 -10.94 -10.43
CA ARG A 121 -17.56 -11.35 -9.10
C ARG A 121 -17.69 -12.85 -8.86
N GLU A 122 -18.72 -13.49 -9.40
CA GLU A 122 -18.92 -14.96 -9.32
C GLU A 122 -17.75 -15.73 -9.98
N TYR A 123 -17.05 -15.10 -10.91
CA TYR A 123 -15.83 -15.64 -11.55
C TYR A 123 -14.53 -15.10 -10.96
N ASP A 124 -14.57 -14.50 -9.76
CA ASP A 124 -13.41 -13.99 -9.02
C ASP A 124 -12.61 -12.89 -9.75
N TYR A 125 -13.20 -12.19 -10.71
CA TYR A 125 -12.51 -11.09 -11.38
C TYR A 125 -12.19 -9.95 -10.42
N GLN A 126 -10.98 -9.41 -10.58
CA GLN A 126 -10.44 -8.26 -9.88
C GLN A 126 -9.89 -7.24 -10.89
N TYR A 127 -9.83 -5.98 -10.49
CA TYR A 127 -9.07 -4.93 -11.18
C TYR A 127 -8.29 -4.14 -10.16
N ASN A 128 -7.18 -3.52 -10.59
CA ASN A 128 -6.36 -2.71 -9.71
C ASN A 128 -6.15 -1.32 -10.30
N MET A 129 -6.13 -0.32 -9.43
CA MET A 129 -5.83 1.07 -9.79
C MET A 129 -4.77 1.60 -8.84
N PRO A 130 -3.67 2.18 -9.36
CA PRO A 130 -2.59 2.68 -8.51
C PRO A 130 -3.06 3.81 -7.61
N VAL A 131 -2.43 3.91 -6.44
CA VAL A 131 -2.66 5.00 -5.47
C VAL A 131 -1.42 5.89 -5.43
N HIS A 132 -1.64 7.20 -5.42
CA HIS A 132 -0.58 8.19 -5.31
C HIS A 132 -0.83 9.08 -4.09
N ILE A 133 0.13 9.15 -3.18
CA ILE A 133 0.13 10.06 -2.04
C ILE A 133 1.34 10.97 -2.19
N GLY A 134 1.08 12.27 -2.23
CA GLY A 134 2.10 13.31 -2.39
C GLY A 134 3.06 13.38 -1.22
N ARG A 135 3.98 14.33 -1.31
CA ARG A 135 4.95 14.61 -0.24
C ARG A 135 4.33 15.40 0.91
N THR A 136 4.94 15.27 2.09
CA THR A 136 4.59 16.06 3.28
C THR A 136 3.11 15.92 3.66
N CYS A 137 2.52 14.74 3.42
CA CYS A 137 1.15 14.43 3.80
C CYS A 137 1.10 13.88 5.22
N TRP A 138 -0.03 14.07 5.88
CA TRP A 138 -0.36 13.39 7.12
C TRP A 138 -1.68 12.64 6.96
N ILE A 139 -1.59 11.31 6.98
CA ILE A 139 -2.76 10.43 6.86
C ILE A 139 -3.16 10.01 8.28
N GLY A 140 -4.31 10.50 8.74
CA GLY A 140 -4.83 10.29 10.10
C GLY A 140 -5.25 8.84 10.35
N ALA A 141 -5.24 8.44 11.64
CA ALA A 141 -5.50 7.07 12.05
C ALA A 141 -6.86 6.55 11.57
N GLY A 142 -6.88 5.31 11.07
CA GLY A 142 -8.08 4.64 10.58
C GLY A 142 -8.60 5.17 9.24
N ALA A 143 -7.89 6.07 8.56
CA ALA A 143 -8.27 6.51 7.22
C ALA A 143 -8.19 5.36 6.21
N VAL A 144 -9.08 5.38 5.23
CA VAL A 144 -9.10 4.40 4.12
C VAL A 144 -8.92 5.13 2.81
N ILE A 145 -7.86 4.78 2.07
CA ILE A 145 -7.57 5.29 0.74
C ILE A 145 -7.95 4.22 -0.28
N LEU A 146 -8.87 4.55 -1.16
CA LEU A 146 -9.44 3.61 -2.13
C LEU A 146 -8.61 3.52 -3.43
N PRO A 147 -8.83 2.46 -4.24
CA PRO A 147 -8.14 2.29 -5.51
C PRO A 147 -8.27 3.50 -6.44
N GLY A 148 -7.15 3.90 -7.05
CA GLY A 148 -7.09 4.99 -8.00
C GLY A 148 -7.07 6.40 -7.38
N VAL A 149 -7.08 6.52 -6.05
CA VAL A 149 -7.05 7.82 -5.38
C VAL A 149 -5.68 8.48 -5.52
N THR A 150 -5.69 9.77 -5.79
CA THR A 150 -4.50 10.63 -5.73
C THR A 150 -4.69 11.67 -4.62
N VAL A 151 -3.77 11.68 -3.66
CA VAL A 151 -3.66 12.67 -2.58
C VAL A 151 -2.56 13.65 -2.95
N GLY A 152 -2.89 14.93 -3.04
CA GLY A 152 -1.92 15.99 -3.39
C GLY A 152 -0.91 16.25 -2.27
N ASP A 153 0.17 16.95 -2.61
CA ASP A 153 1.21 17.37 -1.66
C ASP A 153 0.61 18.17 -0.49
N ASN A 154 1.23 18.07 0.69
CA ASN A 154 0.88 18.82 1.89
C ASN A 154 -0.57 18.63 2.38
N THR A 155 -1.20 17.50 2.02
CA THR A 155 -2.57 17.18 2.42
C THR A 155 -2.60 16.56 3.79
N VAL A 156 -3.59 16.96 4.61
CA VAL A 156 -3.93 16.29 5.86
C VAL A 156 -5.26 15.57 5.67
N ILE A 157 -5.24 14.25 5.85
CA ILE A 157 -6.44 13.41 5.91
C ILE A 157 -6.78 13.19 7.38
N GLY A 158 -7.96 13.65 7.80
CA GLY A 158 -8.41 13.53 9.18
C GLY A 158 -8.62 12.10 9.64
N LEU A 159 -8.81 11.93 10.94
CA LEU A 159 -9.02 10.62 11.57
C LEU A 159 -10.31 9.97 11.07
N SER A 160 -10.25 8.68 10.75
CA SER A 160 -11.41 7.85 10.36
C SER A 160 -12.22 8.38 9.16
N LEU A 161 -11.57 9.08 8.23
CA LEU A 161 -12.23 9.54 7.01
C LEU A 161 -12.01 8.54 5.86
N ILE A 162 -13.09 8.32 5.10
CA ILE A 162 -13.03 7.60 3.81
C ILE A 162 -12.90 8.66 2.72
N HIS A 163 -11.77 8.66 2.01
CA HIS A 163 -11.56 9.55 0.86
C HIS A 163 -11.87 8.82 -0.45
N ILE A 164 -12.84 9.36 -1.18
CA ILE A 164 -13.33 8.79 -2.45
C ILE A 164 -12.82 9.56 -3.67
N SER A 165 -12.38 10.83 -3.51
CA SER A 165 -11.92 11.66 -4.63
C SER A 165 -11.22 12.94 -4.18
N GLU A 166 -10.36 13.43 -5.05
CA GLU A 166 -9.68 14.74 -5.20
C GLU A 166 -9.24 15.53 -3.95
N PRO A 167 -8.11 16.25 -4.05
CA PRO A 167 -7.47 16.90 -2.91
C PRO A 167 -8.37 17.98 -2.33
N THR A 168 -9.00 17.68 -1.21
CA THR A 168 -9.66 18.71 -0.41
C THR A 168 -8.60 19.41 0.41
N ARG A 169 -8.29 20.66 0.09
CA ARG A 169 -7.58 21.56 1.00
C ARG A 169 -8.41 21.66 2.27
N LEU A 170 -8.00 20.97 3.33
CA LEU A 170 -8.49 21.29 4.66
C LEU A 170 -7.89 22.63 5.05
N LEU A 171 -8.76 23.61 5.22
CA LEU A 171 -8.38 24.91 5.80
C LEU A 171 -7.80 24.63 7.19
N SER A 172 -6.57 25.09 7.40
CA SER A 172 -5.96 25.14 8.72
C SER A 172 -6.84 25.96 9.66
N ILE A 173 -7.17 25.39 10.81
CA ILE A 173 -7.63 26.15 11.98
C ILE A 173 -6.40 26.67 12.72
#